data_6e701bfcfd98c973daaa20791bc86b57
#
_entry.id   6e701bfcfd98c973daaa20791bc86b57
#
_cell.length_a   1.000
_cell.length_b   1.000
_cell.length_c   1.000
_cell.angle_alpha   90.00
_cell.angle_beta   90.00
_cell.angle_gamma   90.00
#
_symmetry.space_group_name_H-M   'P 1'
#
loop_
_entity.id
_entity.type
_entity.pdbx_description
1 polymer ?
#
loop_
_entity_poly.entity_id
_entity_poly.type
_entity_poly.pdbx_seq_one_letter_code
_entity_poly.pdbx_strand_id
1 'polypeptide(L)'
;MKIVTVTGYKGGVSKSTTAVHIATYFSDLGKTILVDGDPNRTALSWYKRGNLPFDVADERQAMRLISGNDFVVIDTPARPNSDDLQELAKGCELLILPTIPDVVSLEPMLQTANDLGTANYRALVTIVPPAPSREGKTMQEDLRANGIPVFNTMIRRSAGFSKAALEGVPIRDVKEGRSRLAWLDYQALGKEIMEMLNG
;
A
#
# COMPACT_ATOMS: atom_id res chain seq x y z
N MET A 1 6.85 3.04 17.73
CA MET A 1 6.85 2.24 16.49
C MET A 1 5.44 2.25 15.95
N LYS A 2 5.26 2.53 14.66
CA LYS A 2 3.95 2.52 13.99
C LYS A 2 3.95 1.45 12.90
N ILE A 3 2.92 0.61 12.86
CA ILE A 3 2.81 -0.53 11.94
C ILE A 3 1.66 -0.29 10.97
N VAL A 4 1.94 -0.33 9.68
CA VAL A 4 0.94 -0.24 8.61
C VAL A 4 1.04 -1.49 7.75
N THR A 5 -0.09 -2.16 7.54
CA THR A 5 -0.15 -3.38 6.73
C THR A 5 -0.90 -3.14 5.42
N VAL A 6 -0.34 -3.61 4.31
CA VAL A 6 -0.96 -3.55 2.99
C VAL A 6 -1.40 -4.95 2.58
N THR A 7 -2.69 -5.15 2.41
CA THR A 7 -3.29 -6.45 2.08
C THR A 7 -4.44 -6.31 1.08
N GLY A 8 -5.00 -7.42 0.60
CA GLY A 8 -6.18 -7.39 -0.26
C GLY A 8 -6.42 -8.69 -1.01
N TYR A 9 -7.67 -8.93 -1.37
CA TYR A 9 -8.13 -10.18 -1.98
C TYR A 9 -7.69 -10.39 -3.44
N LYS A 10 -7.36 -9.32 -4.16
CA LYS A 10 -7.04 -9.40 -5.59
C LYS A 10 -5.55 -9.27 -5.84
N GLY A 11 -5.02 -10.08 -6.76
CA GLY A 11 -3.69 -9.88 -7.32
C GLY A 11 -3.69 -8.69 -8.29
N GLY A 12 -2.54 -8.03 -8.45
CA GLY A 12 -2.39 -6.94 -9.43
C GLY A 12 -2.97 -5.58 -9.04
N VAL A 13 -3.43 -5.41 -7.79
CA VAL A 13 -3.96 -4.13 -7.27
C VAL A 13 -2.89 -3.22 -6.67
N SER A 14 -1.63 -3.43 -6.98
CA SER A 14 -0.49 -2.63 -6.52
C SER A 14 -0.14 -2.74 -5.03
N LYS A 15 -0.39 -3.86 -4.34
CA LYS A 15 -0.02 -4.04 -2.93
C LYS A 15 1.46 -3.75 -2.66
N SER A 16 2.36 -4.53 -3.24
CA SER A 16 3.82 -4.36 -3.05
C SER A 16 4.32 -2.99 -3.51
N THR A 17 3.77 -2.45 -4.61
CA THR A 17 4.07 -1.08 -5.05
C THR A 17 3.67 -0.06 -3.99
N THR A 18 2.50 -0.22 -3.40
CA THR A 18 1.99 0.65 -2.34
C THR A 18 2.84 0.53 -1.08
N ALA A 19 3.18 -0.69 -0.65
CA ALA A 19 4.03 -0.93 0.50
C ALA A 19 5.42 -0.27 0.34
N VAL A 20 6.08 -0.45 -0.82
CA VAL A 20 7.38 0.18 -1.12
C VAL A 20 7.30 1.71 -1.05
N HIS A 21 6.24 2.33 -1.59
CA HIS A 21 6.16 3.79 -1.64
C HIS A 21 5.69 4.42 -0.32
N ILE A 22 4.89 3.71 0.49
CA ILE A 22 4.60 4.11 1.88
C ILE A 22 5.87 4.04 2.72
N ALA A 23 6.63 2.94 2.62
CA ALA A 23 7.92 2.81 3.30
C ALA A 23 8.92 3.90 2.85
N THR A 24 8.90 4.27 1.57
CA THR A 24 9.69 5.41 1.05
C THR A 24 9.29 6.73 1.72
N TYR A 25 8.01 6.98 1.88
CA TYR A 25 7.53 8.18 2.56
C TYR A 25 7.92 8.19 4.05
N PHE A 26 7.77 7.07 4.72
CA PHE A 26 8.12 6.95 6.14
C PHE A 26 9.63 7.04 6.38
N SER A 27 10.47 6.59 5.45
CA SER A 27 11.93 6.71 5.57
C SER A 27 12.44 8.15 5.59
N ASP A 28 11.63 9.11 5.09
CA ASP A 28 11.92 10.53 5.22
C ASP A 28 11.56 11.09 6.62
N LEU A 29 10.80 10.34 7.42
CA LEU A 29 10.32 10.74 8.75
C LEU A 29 11.05 10.03 9.90
N GLY A 30 11.58 8.83 9.66
CA GLY A 30 12.25 8.02 10.67
C GLY A 30 12.75 6.69 10.14
N LYS A 31 13.38 5.93 11.03
CA LYS A 31 13.91 4.61 10.68
C LYS A 31 12.78 3.67 10.30
N THR A 32 12.84 3.15 9.09
CA THR A 32 11.76 2.37 8.48
C THR A 32 12.24 1.01 8.00
N ILE A 33 11.41 0.00 8.19
CA ILE A 33 11.59 -1.34 7.61
C ILE A 33 10.32 -1.77 6.87
N LEU A 34 10.50 -2.44 5.73
CA LEU A 34 9.42 -3.12 5.01
C LEU A 34 9.57 -4.63 5.20
N VAL A 35 8.51 -5.28 5.65
CA VAL A 35 8.45 -6.74 5.77
C VAL A 35 7.70 -7.30 4.55
N ASP A 36 8.41 -8.09 3.75
CA ASP A 36 7.85 -8.77 2.58
C ASP A 36 7.34 -10.16 2.97
N GLY A 37 6.05 -10.26 3.26
CA GLY A 37 5.33 -11.50 3.54
C GLY A 37 4.71 -12.17 2.31
N ASP A 38 4.78 -11.53 1.11
CA ASP A 38 4.24 -12.15 -0.11
C ASP A 38 5.20 -13.26 -0.62
N PRO A 39 4.71 -14.48 -0.89
CA PRO A 39 5.52 -15.56 -1.45
C PRO A 39 6.25 -15.21 -2.74
N ASN A 40 5.72 -14.27 -3.54
CA ASN A 40 6.36 -13.79 -4.76
C ASN A 40 7.61 -12.93 -4.49
N ARG A 41 7.83 -12.49 -3.25
CA ARG A 41 8.99 -11.69 -2.84
C ARG A 41 9.23 -10.46 -3.71
N THR A 42 8.16 -9.76 -4.07
CA THR A 42 8.23 -8.61 -4.97
C THR A 42 9.02 -7.46 -4.36
N ALA A 43 8.79 -7.11 -3.10
CA ALA A 43 9.50 -6.04 -2.44
C ALA A 43 10.98 -6.38 -2.18
N LEU A 44 11.27 -7.61 -1.76
CA LEU A 44 12.66 -8.12 -1.64
C LEU A 44 13.40 -8.12 -2.98
N SER A 45 12.72 -8.53 -4.05
CA SER A 45 13.27 -8.48 -5.40
C SER A 45 13.59 -7.06 -5.83
N TRP A 46 12.71 -6.12 -5.48
CA TRP A 46 12.93 -4.70 -5.75
C TRP A 46 14.16 -4.17 -4.99
N TYR A 47 14.24 -4.45 -3.68
CA TYR A 47 15.35 -4.07 -2.81
C TYR A 47 16.71 -4.59 -3.31
N LYS A 48 16.76 -5.86 -3.75
CA LYS A 48 18.00 -6.49 -4.26
C LYS A 48 18.51 -5.89 -5.58
N ARG A 49 17.67 -5.18 -6.33
CA ARG A 49 18.06 -4.59 -7.62
C ARG A 49 18.68 -3.21 -7.49
N GLY A 50 18.47 -2.51 -6.39
CA GLY A 50 18.95 -1.14 -6.33
C GLY A 50 18.99 -0.53 -4.92
N ASN A 51 18.63 0.73 -4.83
CA ASN A 51 18.76 1.53 -3.63
C ASN A 51 17.41 2.03 -3.13
N LEU A 52 16.73 1.23 -2.32
CA LEU A 52 15.61 1.72 -1.51
C LEU A 52 16.15 2.42 -0.26
N PRO A 53 15.52 3.51 0.23
CA PRO A 53 16.00 4.28 1.38
C PRO A 53 15.63 3.66 2.73
N PHE A 54 15.29 2.38 2.77
CA PHE A 54 14.90 1.62 3.96
C PHE A 54 15.30 0.15 3.79
N ASP A 55 15.34 -0.58 4.89
CA ASP A 55 15.62 -2.03 4.87
C ASP A 55 14.37 -2.82 4.48
N VAL A 56 14.58 -3.94 3.77
CA VAL A 56 13.52 -4.90 3.45
C VAL A 56 13.91 -6.27 3.98
N ALA A 57 13.01 -6.90 4.72
CA ALA A 57 13.21 -8.21 5.33
C ALA A 57 12.07 -9.17 4.94
N ASP A 58 12.34 -10.47 4.91
CA ASP A 58 11.29 -11.48 4.92
C ASP A 58 10.70 -11.64 6.34
N GLU A 59 9.61 -12.40 6.47
CA GLU A 59 8.94 -12.64 7.75
C GLU A 59 9.83 -13.33 8.78
N ARG A 60 10.84 -14.11 8.37
CA ARG A 60 11.76 -14.81 9.27
C ARG A 60 12.81 -13.86 9.85
N GLN A 61 13.26 -12.92 9.03
CA GLN A 61 14.22 -11.89 9.42
C GLN A 61 13.55 -10.77 10.21
N ALA A 62 12.27 -10.50 9.93
CA ALA A 62 11.49 -9.42 10.53
C ALA A 62 11.56 -9.44 12.06
N MET A 63 11.41 -10.60 12.70
CA MET A 63 11.48 -10.73 14.16
C MET A 63 12.76 -10.16 14.80
N ARG A 64 13.87 -10.15 14.06
CA ARG A 64 15.15 -9.62 14.53
C ARG A 64 15.35 -8.15 14.17
N LEU A 65 14.75 -7.69 13.07
CA LEU A 65 15.04 -6.39 12.46
C LEU A 65 13.98 -5.33 12.76
N ILE A 66 12.77 -5.71 13.14
CA ILE A 66 11.67 -4.78 13.47
C ILE A 66 12.02 -3.87 14.64
N SER A 67 12.69 -4.42 15.66
CA SER A 67 13.06 -3.65 16.86
C SER A 67 13.97 -2.47 16.50
N GLY A 68 13.64 -1.30 17.05
CA GLY A 68 14.40 -0.06 16.84
C GLY A 68 14.06 0.68 15.55
N ASN A 69 12.99 0.29 14.85
CA ASN A 69 12.40 1.10 13.78
C ASN A 69 11.26 1.96 14.32
N ASP A 70 11.10 3.15 13.75
CA ASP A 70 9.99 4.06 14.03
C ASP A 70 8.73 3.62 13.26
N PHE A 71 8.94 3.11 12.04
CA PHE A 71 7.90 2.66 11.13
C PHE A 71 8.15 1.25 10.60
N VAL A 72 7.09 0.47 10.54
CA VAL A 72 7.06 -0.87 9.94
C VAL A 72 5.95 -0.91 8.90
N VAL A 73 6.29 -1.28 7.67
CA VAL A 73 5.31 -1.54 6.61
C VAL A 73 5.32 -3.03 6.32
N ILE A 74 4.14 -3.65 6.25
CA ILE A 74 4.01 -5.07 5.96
C ILE A 74 3.30 -5.25 4.61
N ASP A 75 3.96 -5.90 3.66
CA ASP A 75 3.38 -6.36 2.39
C ASP A 75 2.93 -7.82 2.54
N THR A 76 1.68 -8.11 2.25
CA THR A 76 1.10 -9.43 2.50
C THR A 76 0.74 -10.17 1.22
N PRO A 77 0.54 -11.51 1.28
CA PRO A 77 -0.01 -12.27 0.16
C PRO A 77 -1.35 -11.71 -0.31
N ALA A 78 -1.72 -12.05 -1.54
CA ALA A 78 -3.08 -11.85 -2.00
C ALA A 78 -3.99 -12.95 -1.42
N ARG A 79 -5.26 -12.59 -1.21
CA ARG A 79 -6.32 -13.51 -0.75
C ARG A 79 -6.04 -14.11 0.64
N PRO A 80 -5.84 -13.28 1.68
CA PRO A 80 -5.85 -13.79 3.04
C PRO A 80 -7.23 -14.43 3.32
N ASN A 81 -7.27 -15.48 4.11
CA ASN A 81 -8.55 -15.96 4.65
C ASN A 81 -9.05 -15.00 5.75
N SER A 82 -10.30 -15.18 6.20
CA SER A 82 -10.90 -14.27 7.18
C SER A 82 -10.13 -14.22 8.51
N ASP A 83 -9.59 -15.36 8.97
CA ASP A 83 -8.81 -15.43 10.21
C ASP A 83 -7.47 -14.69 10.07
N ASP A 84 -6.75 -14.92 8.96
CA ASP A 84 -5.51 -14.19 8.65
C ASP A 84 -5.76 -12.68 8.58
N LEU A 85 -6.87 -12.26 7.96
CA LEU A 85 -7.23 -10.86 7.82
C LEU A 85 -7.47 -10.19 9.17
N GLN A 86 -8.17 -10.88 10.08
CA GLN A 86 -8.41 -10.44 11.46
C GLN A 86 -7.11 -10.32 12.25
N GLU A 87 -6.21 -11.29 12.12
CA GLU A 87 -4.91 -11.25 12.81
C GLU A 87 -4.02 -10.10 12.26
N LEU A 88 -4.01 -9.88 10.94
CA LEU A 88 -3.32 -8.73 10.34
C LEU A 88 -3.87 -7.40 10.87
N ALA A 89 -5.20 -7.30 11.00
CA ALA A 89 -5.85 -6.09 11.51
C ALA A 89 -5.53 -5.82 12.99
N LYS A 90 -5.41 -6.86 13.80
CA LYS A 90 -5.01 -6.74 15.22
C LYS A 90 -3.53 -6.40 15.38
N GLY A 91 -2.70 -6.80 14.41
CA GLY A 91 -1.26 -6.64 14.44
C GLY A 91 -0.75 -5.28 13.92
N CYS A 92 -1.62 -4.36 13.49
CA CYS A 92 -1.21 -3.07 12.94
C CYS A 92 -2.14 -1.92 13.39
N GLU A 93 -1.63 -0.70 13.33
CA GLU A 93 -2.43 0.50 13.59
C GLU A 93 -3.36 0.85 12.43
N LEU A 94 -3.00 0.45 11.20
CA LEU A 94 -3.81 0.71 10.01
C LEU A 94 -3.62 -0.38 8.97
N LEU A 95 -4.73 -0.91 8.47
CA LEU A 95 -4.76 -1.84 7.33
C LEU A 95 -5.14 -1.10 6.06
N ILE A 96 -4.31 -1.18 5.03
CA ILE A 96 -4.56 -0.54 3.73
C ILE A 96 -4.98 -1.61 2.73
N LEU A 97 -6.10 -1.36 2.06
CA LEU A 97 -6.71 -2.25 1.07
C LEU A 97 -6.67 -1.62 -0.32
N PRO A 98 -5.59 -1.83 -1.10
CA PRO A 98 -5.55 -1.36 -2.47
C PRO A 98 -6.61 -2.05 -3.33
N THR A 99 -7.30 -1.25 -4.14
CA THR A 99 -8.28 -1.70 -5.14
C THR A 99 -8.10 -0.91 -6.43
N ILE A 100 -8.57 -1.44 -7.54
CA ILE A 100 -8.56 -0.75 -8.83
C ILE A 100 -9.97 -0.30 -9.20
N PRO A 101 -10.13 0.77 -10.00
CA PRO A 101 -11.45 1.25 -10.42
C PRO A 101 -12.03 0.33 -11.50
N ASP A 102 -12.50 -0.83 -11.07
CA ASP A 102 -13.06 -1.91 -11.88
C ASP A 102 -14.28 -2.49 -11.15
N VAL A 103 -15.37 -2.65 -11.84
CA VAL A 103 -16.63 -3.17 -11.29
C VAL A 103 -16.45 -4.52 -10.59
N VAL A 104 -15.58 -5.38 -11.14
CA VAL A 104 -15.26 -6.71 -10.56
C VAL A 104 -14.50 -6.60 -9.23
N SER A 105 -13.97 -5.43 -8.90
CA SER A 105 -13.21 -5.22 -7.66
C SER A 105 -14.05 -4.78 -6.47
N LEU A 106 -15.29 -4.33 -6.71
CA LEU A 106 -16.15 -3.83 -5.64
C LEU A 106 -16.65 -4.97 -4.73
N GLU A 107 -17.16 -6.05 -5.30
CA GLU A 107 -17.72 -7.18 -4.52
C GLU A 107 -16.70 -7.84 -3.59
N PRO A 108 -15.47 -8.20 -4.02
CA PRO A 108 -14.44 -8.67 -3.12
C PRO A 108 -14.04 -7.66 -2.04
N MET A 109 -14.12 -6.36 -2.32
CA MET A 109 -13.84 -5.32 -1.32
C MET A 109 -14.93 -5.26 -0.26
N LEU A 110 -16.21 -5.38 -0.67
CA LEU A 110 -17.35 -5.45 0.27
C LEU A 110 -17.24 -6.66 1.19
N GLN A 111 -16.87 -7.82 0.65
CA GLN A 111 -16.62 -9.01 1.46
C GLN A 111 -15.48 -8.80 2.44
N THR A 112 -14.34 -8.24 1.99
CA THR A 112 -13.22 -7.90 2.86
C THR A 112 -13.64 -6.96 4.00
N ALA A 113 -14.43 -5.95 3.69
CA ALA A 113 -14.94 -5.00 4.68
C ALA A 113 -15.83 -5.68 5.73
N ASN A 114 -16.70 -6.60 5.31
CA ASN A 114 -17.54 -7.39 6.22
C ASN A 114 -16.69 -8.27 7.14
N ASP A 115 -15.66 -8.93 6.63
CA ASP A 115 -14.75 -9.77 7.41
C ASP A 115 -13.94 -8.96 8.43
N LEU A 116 -13.58 -7.71 8.10
CA LEU A 116 -12.84 -6.81 8.98
C LEU A 116 -13.72 -6.17 10.09
N GLY A 117 -15.01 -6.00 9.83
CA GLY A 117 -15.95 -5.41 10.80
C GLY A 117 -15.51 -4.02 11.26
N THR A 118 -15.17 -3.90 12.56
CA THR A 118 -14.77 -2.61 13.19
C THR A 118 -13.26 -2.35 13.19
N ALA A 119 -12.46 -3.16 12.51
CA ALA A 119 -11.01 -2.96 12.43
C ALA A 119 -10.67 -1.61 11.79
N ASN A 120 -9.49 -1.09 12.12
CA ASN A 120 -9.01 0.16 11.52
C ASN A 120 -8.42 -0.11 10.13
N TYR A 121 -9.22 0.03 9.09
CA TYR A 121 -8.78 -0.13 7.70
C TYR A 121 -9.25 1.01 6.82
N ARG A 122 -8.59 1.16 5.65
CA ARG A 122 -9.05 2.04 4.58
C ARG A 122 -8.77 1.45 3.20
N ALA A 123 -9.74 1.57 2.31
CA ALA A 123 -9.54 1.26 0.90
C ALA A 123 -8.72 2.36 0.21
N LEU A 124 -7.83 1.96 -0.70
CA LEU A 124 -7.01 2.85 -1.53
C LEU A 124 -7.28 2.56 -3.00
N VAL A 125 -7.84 3.53 -3.72
CA VAL A 125 -8.03 3.37 -5.17
C VAL A 125 -6.71 3.60 -5.89
N THR A 126 -6.24 2.59 -6.60
CA THR A 126 -4.95 2.57 -7.31
C THR A 126 -5.12 2.39 -8.81
N ILE A 127 -4.05 2.58 -9.57
CA ILE A 127 -4.01 2.41 -11.04
C ILE A 127 -5.09 3.26 -11.73
N VAL A 128 -5.38 4.42 -11.17
CA VAL A 128 -6.42 5.31 -11.69
C VAL A 128 -6.05 5.81 -13.09
N PRO A 129 -6.92 5.60 -14.09
CA PRO A 129 -6.70 6.12 -15.43
C PRO A 129 -6.57 7.66 -15.44
N PRO A 130 -5.83 8.24 -16.40
CA PRO A 130 -5.72 9.68 -16.53
C PRO A 130 -7.06 10.31 -16.97
N ALA A 131 -7.19 11.63 -16.73
CA ALA A 131 -8.29 12.39 -17.29
C ALA A 131 -8.41 12.16 -18.81
N PRO A 132 -9.64 12.13 -19.38
CA PRO A 132 -10.91 12.51 -18.77
C PRO A 132 -11.65 11.39 -18.02
N SER A 133 -11.03 10.21 -17.78
CA SER A 133 -11.68 9.12 -17.04
C SER A 133 -12.11 9.59 -15.63
N ARG A 134 -13.31 9.17 -15.23
CA ARG A 134 -13.87 9.41 -13.89
C ARG A 134 -13.92 8.13 -13.05
N GLU A 135 -13.42 7.00 -13.57
CA GLU A 135 -13.54 5.67 -12.95
C GLU A 135 -13.02 5.66 -11.51
N GLY A 136 -11.85 6.28 -11.24
CA GLY A 136 -11.31 6.37 -9.89
C GLY A 136 -12.22 7.10 -8.91
N LYS A 137 -12.82 8.23 -9.35
CA LYS A 137 -13.75 9.01 -8.54
C LYS A 137 -15.06 8.25 -8.30
N THR A 138 -15.60 7.63 -9.33
CA THR A 138 -16.79 6.78 -9.22
C THR A 138 -16.56 5.65 -8.23
N MET A 139 -15.42 4.95 -8.31
CA MET A 139 -15.05 3.90 -7.35
C MET A 139 -14.98 4.40 -5.90
N GLN A 140 -14.40 5.58 -5.66
CA GLN A 140 -14.41 6.17 -4.32
C GLN A 140 -15.82 6.51 -3.83
N GLU A 141 -16.66 7.03 -4.69
CA GLU A 141 -18.07 7.36 -4.39
C GLU A 141 -18.86 6.08 -4.05
N ASP A 142 -18.67 5.02 -4.82
CA ASP A 142 -19.32 3.71 -4.60
C ASP A 142 -18.86 3.07 -3.28
N LEU A 143 -17.56 3.10 -2.98
CA LEU A 143 -17.03 2.60 -1.70
C LEU A 143 -17.65 3.35 -0.52
N ARG A 144 -17.70 4.69 -0.58
CA ARG A 144 -18.31 5.52 0.48
C ARG A 144 -19.81 5.25 0.63
N ALA A 145 -20.53 5.12 -0.48
CA ALA A 145 -21.98 4.82 -0.48
C ALA A 145 -22.28 3.47 0.18
N ASN A 146 -21.34 2.52 0.13
CA ASN A 146 -21.43 1.21 0.79
C ASN A 146 -20.80 1.19 2.20
N GLY A 147 -20.50 2.36 2.79
CA GLY A 147 -19.97 2.47 4.15
C GLY A 147 -18.51 2.05 4.32
N ILE A 148 -17.78 1.86 3.22
CA ILE A 148 -16.36 1.50 3.27
C ILE A 148 -15.52 2.75 3.47
N PRO A 149 -14.69 2.83 4.53
CA PRO A 149 -13.75 3.93 4.69
C PRO A 149 -12.70 3.89 3.57
N VAL A 150 -12.54 5.01 2.88
CA VAL A 150 -11.64 5.15 1.73
C VAL A 150 -10.78 6.40 1.86
N PHE A 151 -9.51 6.32 1.46
CA PHE A 151 -8.63 7.47 1.39
C PHE A 151 -9.18 8.54 0.43
N ASN A 152 -8.91 9.82 0.72
CA ASN A 152 -9.19 10.89 -0.24
C ASN A 152 -8.22 10.85 -1.40
N THR A 153 -6.98 10.47 -1.14
CA THR A 153 -5.95 10.27 -2.16
C THR A 153 -6.22 9.02 -3.00
N MET A 154 -5.97 9.14 -4.28
CA MET A 154 -5.93 8.04 -5.24
C MET A 154 -4.56 7.95 -5.90
N ILE A 155 -4.12 6.75 -6.26
CA ILE A 155 -2.84 6.54 -6.94
C ILE A 155 -3.07 6.39 -8.44
N ARG A 156 -2.53 7.32 -9.22
CA ARG A 156 -2.64 7.32 -10.68
C ARG A 156 -1.90 6.14 -11.32
N ARG A 157 -2.36 5.72 -12.46
CA ARG A 157 -1.60 4.82 -13.36
C ARG A 157 -0.35 5.54 -13.86
N SER A 158 0.81 4.91 -13.71
CA SER A 158 2.08 5.41 -14.24
C SER A 158 2.98 4.26 -14.69
N ALA A 159 3.55 4.38 -15.89
CA ALA A 159 4.59 3.46 -16.36
C ALA A 159 5.87 3.56 -15.51
N GLY A 160 6.07 4.68 -14.83
CA GLY A 160 7.19 4.89 -13.93
C GLY A 160 7.29 3.87 -12.80
N PHE A 161 6.18 3.25 -12.36
CA PHE A 161 6.23 2.20 -11.33
C PHE A 161 6.94 0.94 -11.81
N SER A 162 6.70 0.51 -13.04
CA SER A 162 7.40 -0.65 -13.62
C SER A 162 8.89 -0.37 -13.78
N LYS A 163 9.24 0.85 -14.18
CA LYS A 163 10.64 1.29 -14.30
C LYS A 163 11.31 1.38 -12.93
N ALA A 164 10.65 1.96 -11.95
CA ALA A 164 11.12 2.02 -10.56
C ALA A 164 11.43 0.62 -10.02
N ALA A 165 10.51 -0.34 -10.24
CA ALA A 165 10.70 -1.72 -9.84
C ALA A 165 11.87 -2.40 -10.57
N LEU A 166 12.06 -2.11 -11.86
CA LEU A 166 13.17 -2.65 -12.66
C LEU A 166 14.53 -2.09 -12.19
N GLU A 167 14.59 -0.80 -11.90
CA GLU A 167 15.80 -0.10 -11.46
C GLU A 167 16.08 -0.31 -9.95
N GLY A 168 15.14 -0.84 -9.18
CA GLY A 168 15.28 -1.04 -7.74
C GLY A 168 15.25 0.25 -6.92
N VAL A 169 14.55 1.28 -7.40
CA VAL A 169 14.46 2.60 -6.77
C VAL A 169 13.01 3.00 -6.53
N PRO A 170 12.71 3.94 -5.62
CA PRO A 170 11.38 4.51 -5.51
C PRO A 170 11.02 5.32 -6.77
N ILE A 171 9.72 5.48 -7.05
CA ILE A 171 9.27 6.23 -8.24
C ILE A 171 9.76 7.68 -8.27
N ARG A 172 10.04 8.28 -7.10
CA ARG A 172 10.59 9.65 -6.99
C ARG A 172 11.96 9.81 -7.67
N ASP A 173 12.73 8.71 -7.74
CA ASP A 173 14.09 8.70 -8.28
C ASP A 173 14.13 8.28 -9.76
N VAL A 174 12.98 7.91 -10.33
CA VAL A 174 12.87 7.60 -11.77
C VAL A 174 12.88 8.88 -12.61
N LYS A 175 13.83 8.97 -13.53
CA LYS A 175 14.02 10.12 -14.44
C LYS A 175 12.99 10.13 -15.58
N GLU A 176 11.72 10.24 -15.25
CA GLU A 176 10.61 10.39 -16.21
C GLU A 176 9.63 11.47 -15.75
N GLY A 177 9.20 12.35 -16.67
CA GLY A 177 8.45 13.56 -16.30
C GLY A 177 7.11 13.33 -15.57
N ARG A 178 6.46 12.18 -15.77
CA ARG A 178 5.21 11.83 -15.08
C ARG A 178 5.41 11.04 -13.77
N SER A 179 6.60 10.51 -13.52
CA SER A 179 6.94 9.79 -12.28
C SER A 179 6.82 10.71 -11.06
N ARG A 180 7.21 11.98 -11.20
CA ARG A 180 7.05 12.98 -10.15
C ARG A 180 5.59 13.16 -9.71
N LEU A 181 4.65 13.15 -10.63
CA LEU A 181 3.22 13.29 -10.29
C LEU A 181 2.71 12.08 -9.52
N ALA A 182 3.17 10.86 -9.87
CA ALA A 182 2.80 9.66 -9.16
C ALA A 182 3.44 9.60 -7.74
N TRP A 183 4.62 10.20 -7.56
CA TRP A 183 5.19 10.39 -6.24
C TRP A 183 4.37 11.37 -5.38
N LEU A 184 3.87 12.45 -5.96
CA LEU A 184 2.99 13.39 -5.24
C LEU A 184 1.72 12.71 -4.69
N ASP A 185 1.17 11.72 -5.40
CA ASP A 185 0.05 10.93 -4.89
C ASP A 185 0.45 10.17 -3.61
N TYR A 186 1.62 9.52 -3.59
CA TYR A 186 2.11 8.83 -2.39
C TYR A 186 2.49 9.78 -1.26
N GLN A 187 2.97 10.98 -1.55
CA GLN A 187 3.18 12.01 -0.52
C GLN A 187 1.85 12.46 0.11
N ALA A 188 0.80 12.64 -0.69
CA ALA A 188 -0.53 12.96 -0.19
C ALA A 188 -1.10 11.81 0.65
N LEU A 189 -0.97 10.57 0.17
CA LEU A 189 -1.37 9.38 0.92
C LEU A 189 -0.62 9.26 2.25
N GLY A 190 0.70 9.46 2.23
CA GLY A 190 1.52 9.39 3.45
C GLY A 190 1.09 10.42 4.50
N LYS A 191 0.69 11.63 4.09
CA LYS A 191 0.13 12.65 5.00
C LYS A 191 -1.20 12.19 5.61
N GLU A 192 -2.14 11.68 4.79
CA GLU A 192 -3.41 11.14 5.30
C GLU A 192 -3.17 10.00 6.30
N ILE A 193 -2.21 9.10 6.03
CA ILE A 193 -1.85 8.02 6.95
C ILE A 193 -1.31 8.59 8.26
N MET A 194 -0.38 9.55 8.20
CA MET A 194 0.21 10.14 9.41
C MET A 194 -0.81 10.90 10.26
N GLU A 195 -1.76 11.58 9.65
CA GLU A 195 -2.89 12.21 10.36
C GLU A 195 -3.70 11.17 11.15
N MET A 196 -3.99 10.03 10.54
CA MET A 196 -4.74 8.93 11.19
C MET A 196 -3.95 8.23 12.29
N LEU A 197 -2.62 8.12 12.15
CA LEU A 197 -1.75 7.47 13.14
C LEU A 197 -1.41 8.39 14.33
N ASN A 198 -1.68 9.68 14.25
CA ASN A 198 -1.40 10.68 15.29
C ASN A 198 -2.66 11.21 16.00
N GLY A 199 -3.84 10.97 15.43
CA GLY A 199 -5.14 11.35 16.03
C GLY A 199 -5.65 10.29 16.91
#